data_8b7adbfd157fb8d34a28e2682c17b95f
#
_entry.id   8b7adbfd157fb8d34a28e2682c17b95f
#
_cell.length_a   1.000
_cell.length_b   1.000
_cell.length_c   1.000
_cell.angle_alpha   90.00
_cell.angle_beta   90.00
_cell.angle_gamma   90.00
#
_symmetry.space_group_name_H-M   'P 1'
#
loop_
_entity.id
_entity.type
_entity.pdbx_description
1 polymer ?
#
loop_
_entity_poly.entity_id
_entity_poly.type
_entity_poly.pdbx_seq_one_letter_code
_entity_poly.pdbx_strand_id
1 'polypeptide(L)'
;MICLDVMGAFARIFRNVFLARNSSLKFIFWFRCCKSNNRVIRTFAKIQRVRLTRKYGVQISEMCTIGPGLELPHCLPIVVHYNAKIGKNCTLHQFVTIGGNGRGKVPIIGDNCFVGAGAVIVGDIKIGNNVTVGANAVVTKDVPDNATVGGVPAKILHYNHPGMFIKNPI
;
A
#
# COMPACT_ATOMS: atom_id res chain seq x y z
N MET A 1 -5.29 -31.14 18.04
CA MET A 1 -5.64 -29.86 18.69
C MET A 1 -5.22 -28.65 17.90
N ILE A 2 -4.13 -28.66 17.12
CA ILE A 2 -3.63 -27.53 16.31
C ILE A 2 -4.53 -27.20 15.09
N CYS A 3 -5.24 -28.18 14.52
CA CYS A 3 -6.08 -27.99 13.35
C CYS A 3 -7.37 -27.18 13.59
N LEU A 4 -7.90 -27.22 14.80
CA LEU A 4 -9.11 -26.49 15.23
C LEU A 4 -8.85 -24.99 15.41
N ASP A 5 -7.64 -24.60 15.85
CA ASP A 5 -7.26 -23.21 16.03
C ASP A 5 -7.04 -22.48 14.68
N VAL A 6 -6.50 -23.18 13.69
CA VAL A 6 -6.30 -22.63 12.35
C VAL A 6 -7.64 -22.40 11.64
N MET A 7 -8.60 -23.32 11.79
CA MET A 7 -9.95 -23.13 11.24
C MET A 7 -10.72 -22.03 11.96
N GLY A 8 -10.58 -21.91 13.28
CA GLY A 8 -11.19 -20.84 14.07
C GLY A 8 -10.60 -19.46 13.78
N ALA A 9 -9.28 -19.38 13.54
CA ALA A 9 -8.61 -18.16 13.11
C ALA A 9 -9.03 -17.78 11.69
N PHE A 10 -9.10 -18.76 10.77
CA PHE A 10 -9.56 -18.54 9.40
C PHE A 10 -11.03 -18.11 9.36
N ALA A 11 -11.91 -18.74 10.14
CA ALA A 11 -13.32 -18.36 10.25
C ALA A 11 -13.49 -16.95 10.85
N ARG A 12 -12.69 -16.56 11.84
CA ARG A 12 -12.67 -15.20 12.40
C ARG A 12 -12.18 -14.16 11.38
N ILE A 13 -11.09 -14.46 10.67
CA ILE A 13 -10.56 -13.59 9.60
C ILE A 13 -11.59 -13.48 8.49
N PHE A 14 -12.17 -14.60 8.06
CA PHE A 14 -13.19 -14.64 7.02
C PHE A 14 -14.44 -13.85 7.43
N ARG A 15 -14.94 -14.05 8.65
CA ARG A 15 -16.06 -13.29 9.20
C ARG A 15 -15.76 -11.81 9.29
N ASN A 16 -14.57 -11.42 9.78
CA ASN A 16 -14.18 -10.03 9.90
C ASN A 16 -13.94 -9.38 8.53
N VAL A 17 -13.44 -10.11 7.53
CA VAL A 17 -13.23 -9.60 6.18
C VAL A 17 -14.56 -9.55 5.38
N PHE A 18 -15.43 -10.54 5.53
CA PHE A 18 -16.70 -10.58 4.78
C PHE A 18 -17.83 -9.78 5.43
N LEU A 19 -17.92 -9.76 6.76
CA LEU A 19 -18.90 -8.97 7.50
C LEU A 19 -18.39 -7.56 7.82
N ALA A 20 -17.07 -7.31 7.72
CA ALA A 20 -16.52 -5.99 7.94
C ALA A 20 -17.06 -5.01 6.89
N ARG A 21 -17.61 -3.90 7.37
CA ARG A 21 -17.91 -2.73 6.54
C ARG A 21 -16.64 -2.11 5.91
N ASN A 22 -15.45 -2.57 6.32
CA ASN A 22 -14.18 -2.01 5.89
C ASN A 22 -13.74 -2.56 4.51
N SER A 23 -13.97 -1.77 3.49
CA SER A 23 -13.63 -2.08 2.10
C SER A 23 -12.12 -2.25 1.87
N SER A 24 -11.29 -1.54 2.64
CA SER A 24 -9.83 -1.59 2.55
C SER A 24 -9.30 -2.96 2.99
N LEU A 25 -9.81 -3.51 4.09
CA LEU A 25 -9.45 -4.84 4.55
C LEU A 25 -9.83 -5.91 3.52
N LYS A 26 -11.00 -5.78 2.88
CA LYS A 26 -11.41 -6.70 1.80
C LYS A 26 -10.45 -6.63 0.63
N PHE A 27 -10.07 -5.43 0.20
CA PHE A 27 -9.12 -5.26 -0.90
C PHE A 27 -7.76 -5.87 -0.55
N ILE A 28 -7.19 -5.54 0.60
CA ILE A 28 -5.89 -6.04 1.07
C ILE A 28 -5.90 -7.56 1.19
N PHE A 29 -6.96 -8.15 1.75
CA PHE A 29 -7.11 -9.60 1.86
C PHE A 29 -7.04 -10.28 0.49
N TRP A 30 -7.86 -9.87 -0.46
CA TRP A 30 -7.85 -10.47 -1.80
C TRP A 30 -6.57 -10.18 -2.57
N PHE A 31 -5.97 -9.00 -2.38
CA PHE A 31 -4.65 -8.69 -2.91
C PHE A 31 -3.58 -9.68 -2.42
N ARG A 32 -3.57 -10.01 -1.13
CA ARG A 32 -2.64 -11.01 -0.56
C ARG A 32 -2.94 -12.43 -1.07
N CYS A 33 -4.20 -12.80 -1.16
CA CYS A 33 -4.63 -14.11 -1.67
C CYS A 33 -4.25 -14.34 -3.16
N CYS A 34 -4.05 -13.27 -3.95
CA CYS A 34 -3.55 -13.38 -5.32
C CYS A 34 -2.16 -14.03 -5.42
N LYS A 35 -1.39 -14.05 -4.32
CA LYS A 35 -0.06 -14.68 -4.23
C LYS A 35 -0.09 -16.09 -3.65
N SER A 36 -1.27 -16.68 -3.43
CA SER A 36 -1.44 -18.04 -2.92
C SER A 36 -0.85 -19.08 -3.87
N ASN A 37 -0.22 -20.11 -3.32
CA ASN A 37 0.24 -21.28 -4.09
C ASN A 37 -0.95 -22.14 -4.59
N ASN A 38 -2.11 -22.10 -3.92
CA ASN A 38 -3.31 -22.78 -4.35
C ASN A 38 -3.93 -22.06 -5.57
N ARG A 39 -4.01 -22.78 -6.70
CA ARG A 39 -4.50 -22.23 -7.98
C ARG A 39 -5.96 -21.76 -7.90
N VAL A 40 -6.81 -22.48 -7.16
CA VAL A 40 -8.24 -22.13 -7.02
C VAL A 40 -8.37 -20.82 -6.26
N ILE A 41 -7.70 -20.74 -5.08
CA ILE A 41 -7.71 -19.52 -4.24
C ILE A 41 -7.17 -18.32 -5.04
N ARG A 42 -6.04 -18.51 -5.73
CA ARG A 42 -5.42 -17.46 -6.53
C ARG A 42 -6.34 -16.93 -7.64
N THR A 43 -7.00 -17.84 -8.39
CA THR A 43 -7.91 -17.44 -9.47
C THR A 43 -9.11 -16.68 -8.93
N PHE A 44 -9.73 -17.19 -7.86
CA PHE A 44 -10.86 -16.51 -7.21
C PHE A 44 -10.46 -15.15 -6.65
N ALA A 45 -9.29 -15.07 -6.01
CA ALA A 45 -8.76 -13.82 -5.47
C ALA A 45 -8.54 -12.75 -6.56
N LYS A 46 -8.01 -13.15 -7.73
CA LYS A 46 -7.87 -12.23 -8.88
C LYS A 46 -9.20 -11.66 -9.34
N ILE A 47 -10.24 -12.49 -9.42
CA ILE A 47 -11.59 -12.04 -9.78
C ILE A 47 -12.11 -11.04 -8.75
N GLN A 48 -12.00 -11.34 -7.46
CA GLN A 48 -12.47 -10.45 -6.39
C GLN A 48 -11.69 -9.13 -6.36
N ARG A 49 -10.37 -9.19 -6.52
CA ARG A 49 -9.54 -7.98 -6.60
C ARG A 49 -9.98 -7.08 -7.77
N VAL A 50 -10.19 -7.64 -8.96
CA VAL A 50 -10.66 -6.86 -10.12
C VAL A 50 -12.03 -6.23 -9.86
N ARG A 51 -12.97 -6.95 -9.23
CA ARG A 51 -14.27 -6.39 -8.83
C ARG A 51 -14.13 -5.21 -7.87
N LEU A 52 -13.25 -5.34 -6.87
CA LEU A 52 -12.99 -4.28 -5.88
C LEU A 52 -12.26 -3.09 -6.52
N THR A 53 -11.31 -3.34 -7.43
CA THR A 53 -10.66 -2.29 -8.22
C THR A 53 -11.69 -1.47 -9.00
N ARG A 54 -12.61 -2.11 -9.70
CA ARG A 54 -13.67 -1.41 -10.45
C ARG A 54 -14.63 -0.64 -9.53
N LYS A 55 -14.91 -1.19 -8.35
CA LYS A 55 -15.86 -0.58 -7.40
C LYS A 55 -15.26 0.64 -6.67
N TYR A 56 -13.99 0.59 -6.30
CA TYR A 56 -13.37 1.59 -5.43
C TYR A 56 -12.26 2.41 -6.10
N GLY A 57 -11.86 2.06 -7.32
CA GLY A 57 -10.79 2.75 -8.05
C GLY A 57 -9.38 2.42 -7.55
N VAL A 58 -9.21 1.45 -6.64
CA VAL A 58 -7.89 1.08 -6.12
C VAL A 58 -7.17 0.21 -7.15
N GLN A 59 -6.21 0.79 -7.85
CA GLN A 59 -5.42 0.15 -8.91
C GLN A 59 -4.04 -0.27 -8.38
N ILE A 60 -4.03 -1.36 -7.61
CA ILE A 60 -2.79 -2.01 -7.13
C ILE A 60 -2.74 -3.41 -7.76
N SER A 61 -1.77 -3.62 -8.66
CA SER A 61 -1.57 -4.90 -9.33
C SER A 61 -1.04 -5.97 -8.37
N GLU A 62 -1.44 -7.22 -8.55
CA GLU A 62 -0.82 -8.36 -7.84
C GLU A 62 0.67 -8.54 -8.13
N MET A 63 1.19 -7.91 -9.19
CA MET A 63 2.62 -7.91 -9.53
C MET A 63 3.43 -6.99 -8.61
N CYS A 64 2.80 -5.99 -7.98
CA CYS A 64 3.49 -5.13 -7.04
C CYS A 64 4.12 -5.94 -5.90
N THR A 65 5.33 -5.57 -5.53
CA THR A 65 5.98 -6.09 -4.33
C THR A 65 5.68 -5.15 -3.18
N ILE A 66 4.80 -5.58 -2.27
CA ILE A 66 4.40 -4.78 -1.10
C ILE A 66 4.59 -5.63 0.15
N GLY A 67 5.37 -5.11 1.09
CA GLY A 67 5.63 -5.74 2.38
C GLY A 67 4.35 -5.92 3.22
N PRO A 68 4.40 -6.68 4.32
CA PRO A 68 3.29 -6.81 5.25
C PRO A 68 2.95 -5.46 5.91
N GLY A 69 1.79 -5.35 6.54
CA GLY A 69 1.38 -4.12 7.24
C GLY A 69 0.92 -2.97 6.31
N LEU A 70 0.60 -3.24 5.03
CA LEU A 70 -0.01 -2.21 4.18
C LEU A 70 -1.34 -1.75 4.78
N GLU A 71 -1.50 -0.45 4.95
CA GLU A 71 -2.74 0.19 5.37
C GLU A 71 -3.29 1.10 4.28
N LEU A 72 -4.58 1.00 4.03
CA LEU A 72 -5.35 1.89 3.16
C LEU A 72 -6.49 2.47 4.00
N PRO A 73 -6.31 3.63 4.68
CA PRO A 73 -7.33 4.18 5.59
C PRO A 73 -8.68 4.41 4.92
N HIS A 74 -8.64 4.77 3.64
CA HIS A 74 -9.82 4.97 2.81
C HIS A 74 -9.70 4.15 1.53
N CYS A 75 -10.71 3.31 1.25
CA CYS A 75 -10.78 2.53 0.01
C CYS A 75 -11.35 3.40 -1.13
N LEU A 76 -10.58 4.39 -1.52
CA LEU A 76 -10.85 5.35 -2.61
C LEU A 76 -9.73 5.23 -3.65
N PRO A 77 -9.85 5.87 -4.82
CA PRO A 77 -8.88 5.71 -5.90
C PRO A 77 -7.43 5.88 -5.44
N ILE A 78 -6.61 4.89 -5.74
CA ILE A 78 -5.16 4.85 -5.55
C ILE A 78 -4.58 4.18 -6.78
N VAL A 79 -3.51 4.71 -7.34
CA VAL A 79 -2.83 4.13 -8.51
C VAL A 79 -1.39 3.79 -8.14
N VAL A 80 -1.04 2.51 -8.25
CA VAL A 80 0.32 2.02 -8.01
C VAL A 80 0.81 1.26 -9.24
N HIS A 81 1.93 1.71 -9.79
CA HIS A 81 2.56 1.05 -10.94
C HIS A 81 2.89 -0.41 -10.62
N TYR A 82 2.63 -1.31 -11.56
CA TYR A 82 2.70 -2.77 -11.34
C TYR A 82 4.07 -3.30 -10.91
N ASN A 83 5.17 -2.59 -11.21
CA ASN A 83 6.53 -2.93 -10.80
C ASN A 83 6.99 -2.20 -9.53
N ALA A 84 6.18 -1.32 -8.93
CA ALA A 84 6.57 -0.58 -7.74
C ALA A 84 6.89 -1.53 -6.58
N LYS A 85 7.89 -1.13 -5.78
CA LYS A 85 8.28 -1.84 -4.57
C LYS A 85 7.97 -0.96 -3.37
N ILE A 86 7.24 -1.51 -2.41
CA ILE A 86 6.83 -0.81 -1.18
C ILE A 86 7.19 -1.72 -0.01
N GLY A 87 7.86 -1.17 0.98
CA GLY A 87 8.28 -1.86 2.19
C GLY A 87 7.11 -2.27 3.08
N LYS A 88 7.43 -2.68 4.30
CA LYS A 88 6.46 -3.06 5.32
C LYS A 88 5.87 -1.82 6.04
N ASN A 89 4.71 -2.00 6.68
CA ASN A 89 4.04 -0.98 7.50
C ASN A 89 3.83 0.36 6.77
N CYS A 90 3.52 0.33 5.48
CA CYS A 90 3.26 1.55 4.73
C CYS A 90 1.78 1.88 4.70
N THR A 91 1.47 3.16 4.90
CA THR A 91 0.12 3.71 4.81
C THR A 91 -0.03 4.54 3.54
N LEU A 92 -0.97 4.19 2.67
CA LEU A 92 -1.30 4.95 1.47
C LEU A 92 -2.70 5.53 1.61
N HIS A 93 -2.81 6.85 1.62
CA HIS A 93 -4.08 7.54 1.64
C HIS A 93 -4.74 7.57 0.24
N GLN A 94 -5.97 8.06 0.19
CA GLN A 94 -6.74 8.19 -1.05
C GLN A 94 -6.04 9.12 -2.06
N PHE A 95 -6.28 8.86 -3.33
CA PHE A 95 -5.76 9.63 -4.47
C PHE A 95 -4.24 9.64 -4.62
N VAL A 96 -3.55 8.76 -3.90
CA VAL A 96 -2.10 8.56 -4.07
C VAL A 96 -1.80 7.97 -5.44
N THR A 97 -0.78 8.50 -6.10
CA THR A 97 -0.23 7.98 -7.36
C THR A 97 1.23 7.62 -7.17
N ILE A 98 1.58 6.35 -7.43
CA ILE A 98 2.97 5.87 -7.49
C ILE A 98 3.24 5.41 -8.91
N GLY A 99 3.98 6.22 -9.68
CA GLY A 99 4.18 6.07 -11.10
C GLY A 99 5.64 5.92 -11.53
N GLY A 100 5.87 5.26 -12.65
CA GLY A 100 7.19 5.16 -13.27
C GLY A 100 7.52 6.37 -14.14
N ASN A 101 8.75 6.38 -14.66
CA ASN A 101 9.26 7.44 -15.55
C ASN A 101 9.00 7.18 -17.06
N GLY A 102 8.14 6.24 -17.41
CA GLY A 102 7.88 5.84 -18.80
C GLY A 102 9.00 4.99 -19.44
N ARG A 103 10.16 4.84 -18.78
CA ARG A 103 11.31 4.04 -19.26
C ARG A 103 11.48 2.73 -18.47
N GLY A 104 10.41 2.24 -17.83
CA GLY A 104 10.39 1.00 -17.06
C GLY A 104 10.93 1.12 -15.63
N LYS A 105 11.47 2.26 -15.23
CA LYS A 105 11.93 2.51 -13.86
C LYS A 105 10.82 3.10 -13.01
N VAL A 106 10.77 2.69 -11.76
CA VAL A 106 9.66 2.95 -10.85
C VAL A 106 10.18 3.27 -9.44
N PRO A 107 9.40 3.99 -8.63
CA PRO A 107 9.78 4.28 -7.26
C PRO A 107 9.97 3.02 -6.42
N ILE A 108 10.96 3.08 -5.53
CA ILE A 108 11.17 2.11 -4.45
C ILE A 108 10.89 2.86 -3.15
N ILE A 109 9.95 2.37 -2.35
CA ILE A 109 9.55 2.96 -1.09
C ILE A 109 9.99 2.02 0.04
N GLY A 110 10.67 2.55 1.03
CA GLY A 110 11.16 1.82 2.19
C GLY A 110 10.05 1.44 3.18
N ASP A 111 10.47 1.04 4.36
CA ASP A 111 9.60 0.61 5.45
C ASP A 111 9.00 1.79 6.22
N ASN A 112 7.87 1.57 6.88
CA ASN A 112 7.23 2.52 7.80
C ASN A 112 6.96 3.90 7.14
N CYS A 113 6.56 3.91 5.88
CA CYS A 113 6.30 5.14 5.13
C CYS A 113 4.82 5.52 5.17
N PHE A 114 4.55 6.79 5.40
CA PHE A 114 3.23 7.39 5.31
C PHE A 114 3.14 8.25 4.05
N VAL A 115 2.15 7.99 3.21
CA VAL A 115 1.90 8.76 1.98
C VAL A 115 0.54 9.42 2.08
N GLY A 116 0.56 10.74 2.25
CA GLY A 116 -0.63 11.58 2.44
C GLY A 116 -1.54 11.62 1.22
N ALA A 117 -2.78 12.03 1.44
CA ALA A 117 -3.82 12.09 0.42
C ALA A 117 -3.40 12.94 -0.79
N GLY A 118 -3.65 12.43 -2.00
CA GLY A 118 -3.34 13.12 -3.25
C GLY A 118 -1.85 13.22 -3.57
N ALA A 119 -0.96 12.63 -2.77
CA ALA A 119 0.48 12.67 -3.06
C ALA A 119 0.84 11.88 -4.32
N VAL A 120 1.79 12.41 -5.08
CA VAL A 120 2.30 11.82 -6.33
C VAL A 120 3.79 11.53 -6.15
N ILE A 121 4.18 10.27 -6.31
CA ILE A 121 5.57 9.80 -6.24
C ILE A 121 5.91 9.22 -7.61
N VAL A 122 6.77 9.89 -8.37
CA VAL A 122 7.03 9.49 -9.76
C VAL A 122 8.51 9.54 -10.10
N GLY A 123 8.95 8.57 -10.90
CA GLY A 123 10.32 8.54 -11.42
C GLY A 123 11.10 7.31 -10.99
N ASP A 124 12.40 7.32 -11.32
CA ASP A 124 13.39 6.36 -10.86
C ASP A 124 13.98 6.87 -9.54
N ILE A 125 13.21 6.79 -8.47
CA ILE A 125 13.56 7.40 -7.18
C ILE A 125 13.43 6.43 -6.03
N LYS A 126 14.17 6.71 -4.96
CA LYS A 126 14.13 5.96 -3.71
C LYS A 126 13.56 6.83 -2.60
N ILE A 127 12.57 6.33 -1.93
CA ILE A 127 12.04 6.87 -0.68
C ILE A 127 12.57 6.00 0.43
N GLY A 128 13.28 6.60 1.38
CA GLY A 128 13.88 5.92 2.52
C GLY A 128 12.86 5.33 3.49
N ASN A 129 13.34 4.86 4.63
CA ASN A 129 12.51 4.33 5.71
C ASN A 129 11.98 5.45 6.61
N ASN A 130 10.86 5.21 7.27
CA ASN A 130 10.21 6.14 8.21
C ASN A 130 9.91 7.52 7.59
N VAL A 131 9.66 7.57 6.28
CA VAL A 131 9.39 8.81 5.54
C VAL A 131 7.91 9.17 5.63
N THR A 132 7.65 10.46 5.83
CA THR A 132 6.32 11.05 5.72
C THR A 132 6.24 11.92 4.47
N VAL A 133 5.36 11.56 3.54
CA VAL A 133 5.02 12.38 2.38
C VAL A 133 3.72 13.13 2.67
N GLY A 134 3.79 14.46 2.69
CA GLY A 134 2.63 15.31 2.95
C GLY A 134 1.54 15.19 1.87
N ALA A 135 0.31 15.57 2.22
CA ALA A 135 -0.81 15.57 1.28
C ALA A 135 -0.52 16.49 0.08
N ASN A 136 -0.94 16.05 -1.12
CA ASN A 136 -0.74 16.75 -2.40
C ASN A 136 0.73 17.05 -2.75
N ALA A 137 1.69 16.40 -2.10
CA ALA A 137 3.09 16.56 -2.44
C ALA A 137 3.43 15.83 -3.76
N VAL A 138 4.31 16.42 -4.56
CA VAL A 138 4.82 15.80 -5.80
C VAL A 138 6.31 15.49 -5.64
N VAL A 139 6.61 14.23 -5.39
CA VAL A 139 7.97 13.73 -5.14
C VAL A 139 8.57 13.20 -6.43
N THR A 140 9.65 13.85 -6.89
CA THR A 140 10.37 13.54 -8.13
C THR A 140 11.85 13.29 -7.93
N LYS A 141 12.31 13.30 -6.67
CA LYS A 141 13.71 13.06 -6.28
C LYS A 141 13.77 12.12 -5.09
N ASP A 142 14.93 11.52 -4.87
CA ASP A 142 15.18 10.67 -3.71
C ASP A 142 14.89 11.40 -2.41
N VAL A 143 14.36 10.65 -1.44
CA VAL A 143 14.07 11.13 -0.09
C VAL A 143 14.83 10.28 0.91
N PRO A 144 15.68 10.87 1.74
CA PRO A 144 16.44 10.13 2.74
C PRO A 144 15.54 9.58 3.86
N ASP A 145 16.08 8.63 4.63
CA ASP A 145 15.42 8.07 5.80
C ASP A 145 14.98 9.16 6.80
N ASN A 146 13.88 8.92 7.49
CA ASN A 146 13.35 9.75 8.56
C ASN A 146 12.89 11.17 8.15
N ALA A 147 12.84 11.46 6.86
CA ALA A 147 12.44 12.77 6.37
C ALA A 147 10.92 12.93 6.29
N THR A 148 10.45 14.14 6.56
CA THR A 148 9.13 14.62 6.16
C THR A 148 9.28 15.52 4.95
N VAL A 149 8.54 15.24 3.87
CA VAL A 149 8.58 16.00 2.63
C VAL A 149 7.21 16.53 2.25
N GLY A 150 7.16 17.69 1.60
CA GLY A 150 5.92 18.30 1.15
C GLY A 150 6.12 19.34 0.07
N GLY A 151 5.03 19.72 -0.60
CA GLY A 151 5.01 20.74 -1.65
C GLY A 151 5.14 20.20 -3.07
N VAL A 152 5.13 21.11 -4.06
CA VAL A 152 5.21 20.84 -5.51
C VAL A 152 6.26 21.75 -6.13
N PRO A 153 7.45 21.24 -6.52
CA PRO A 153 7.99 19.91 -6.19
C PRO A 153 8.26 19.76 -4.69
N ALA A 154 8.19 18.50 -4.21
CA ALA A 154 8.39 18.22 -2.80
C ALA A 154 9.81 18.56 -2.34
N LYS A 155 9.91 19.17 -1.15
CA LYS A 155 11.15 19.50 -0.45
C LYS A 155 11.13 18.87 0.94
N ILE A 156 12.31 18.62 1.50
CA ILE A 156 12.45 18.19 2.89
C ILE A 156 12.01 19.35 3.80
N LEU A 157 11.05 19.05 4.67
CA LEU A 157 10.54 20.02 5.64
C LEU A 157 11.28 19.88 6.99
N HIS A 158 11.43 18.65 7.46
CA HIS A 158 12.12 18.35 8.73
C HIS A 158 12.38 16.84 8.87
N TYR A 159 13.06 16.46 9.95
CA TYR A 159 13.34 15.08 10.36
C TYR A 159 12.81 14.73 11.76
N ASN A 160 11.93 15.58 12.34
CA ASN A 160 11.63 15.57 13.76
C ASN A 160 10.78 14.40 14.24
N HIS A 161 9.97 13.81 13.36
CA HIS A 161 8.98 12.79 13.75
C HIS A 161 8.94 11.61 12.78
N PRO A 162 10.03 10.83 12.67
CA PRO A 162 10.09 9.72 11.74
C PRO A 162 9.04 8.65 12.09
N GLY A 163 8.24 8.24 11.10
CA GLY A 163 7.26 7.16 11.25
C GLY A 163 6.08 7.46 12.19
N MET A 164 5.87 8.72 12.60
CA MET A 164 4.87 9.09 13.62
C MET A 164 3.43 8.76 13.23
N PHE A 165 3.14 8.61 11.95
CA PHE A 165 1.78 8.27 11.46
C PHE A 165 1.55 6.77 11.29
N ILE A 166 2.52 5.92 11.62
CA ILE A 166 2.38 4.47 11.56
C ILE A 166 1.76 3.98 12.88
N LYS A 167 0.50 3.53 12.79
CA LYS A 167 -0.30 3.19 13.98
C LYS A 167 -0.07 1.77 14.49
N ASN A 168 0.13 0.80 13.60
CA ASN A 168 0.19 -0.63 13.92
C ASN A 168 1.38 -1.30 13.24
N PRO A 169 2.64 -1.01 13.64
CA PRO A 169 3.81 -1.65 13.06
C PRO A 169 3.84 -3.16 13.40
N ILE A 170 4.23 -3.98 12.42
CA ILE A 170 4.45 -5.44 12.55
C ILE A 170 5.90 -5.79 12.25
#